data_cd1bccc425fb214545380518c270d795
#
_entry.id   cd1bccc425fb214545380518c270d795
#
_cell.length_a   1.000
_cell.length_b   1.000
_cell.length_c   1.000
_cell.angle_alpha   90.00
_cell.angle_beta   90.00
_cell.angle_gamma   90.00
#
_symmetry.space_group_name_H-M   'P 1'
#
loop_
_entity.id
_entity.type
_entity.pdbx_description
1 polymer ?
#
loop_
_entity_poly.entity_id
_entity_poly.type
_entity_poly.pdbx_seq_one_letter_code
_entity_poly.pdbx_strand_id
1 'polypeptide(L)'
;MTCVQTMIVDREDEINNFVPSTSYGVALTHTNGLVAQLFEPVKVTTETEKQKADEAGEALGTTYYKTKTEAEGIISKLSNISTVKEVDPKIVKTNAPKLYKLASIQSDAAKYGYSSQDTLDIIQALYETHHYVSYPRTDCEVLSSNEDFVNIISSAAAVPEYTFKEAAKLAYTQIDNVKNNKKYVNDKELAKHGHSALVPTTLTPDFNKLNEDEKLIYSMIARRFLGIFQPPLIQKKISVVLENSGYMFKGTGKEVVDKGYTEFLGIKVEDVDIPAVDQGDKLDVTEKNVTERTTTCPKRFTEGTIIDAMEKPSKYLIDISIKENIDNLTIGTSATRGEIIKKLIKDKYITVKKSGKQAGVIYPTDFGSFMIHTIRGISLCRVDTTGQWEQLLMAVKNGDKNIDEANAYMFEQLETLLADIKGVNKVSYGNAVSFNEKVMTCPGCGNDIIAGSKNYFCSGYKAGCKYSMMKKFCEAEFNTDDVKTLFTGGIIEKELTKKETGKKWKQLLKFDPILGKLEFVKATEKETNWLCPECKETLFRNGKVISCHGCGFKIWTTMAEHDLTDDELTDLFTKGKTHTIKDFVSKKKTVFYAKIKIDNVQDKETGEIKKGTTFEFPPRK
;
A
#
# COMPACT_ATOMS: atom_id res chain seq x y z
N MET A 1 15.41 10.35 13.21
CA MET A 1 14.60 9.11 13.34
C MET A 1 13.25 9.39 13.99
N THR A 2 13.21 10.00 15.18
CA THR A 2 11.94 10.28 15.90
C THR A 2 10.99 11.19 15.11
N CYS A 3 11.47 12.27 14.50
CA CYS A 3 10.65 13.14 13.65
C CYS A 3 10.03 12.40 12.44
N VAL A 4 10.77 11.46 11.83
CA VAL A 4 10.23 10.64 10.72
C VAL A 4 9.12 9.72 11.21
N GLN A 5 9.30 9.09 12.37
CA GLN A 5 8.25 8.30 13.01
C GLN A 5 7.03 9.17 13.33
N THR A 6 7.24 10.40 13.82
CA THR A 6 6.16 11.36 14.07
C THR A 6 5.39 11.69 12.80
N MET A 7 6.08 11.96 11.68
CA MET A 7 5.42 12.21 10.39
C MET A 7 4.51 11.05 9.97
N ILE A 8 4.93 9.80 10.22
CA ILE A 8 4.15 8.60 9.88
C ILE A 8 2.93 8.46 10.80
N VAL A 9 3.10 8.70 12.11
CA VAL A 9 2.02 8.62 13.11
C VAL A 9 1.01 9.76 12.88
N ASP A 10 1.47 10.98 12.64
CA ASP A 10 0.60 12.12 12.35
C ASP A 10 -0.25 11.90 11.10
N ARG A 11 0.33 11.27 10.06
CA ARG A 11 -0.41 10.88 8.87
C ARG A 11 -1.48 9.83 9.17
N GLU A 12 -1.22 8.88 10.05
CA GLU A 12 -2.21 7.90 10.50
C GLU A 12 -3.32 8.56 11.31
N ASP A 13 -2.96 9.51 12.19
CA ASP A 13 -3.92 10.30 12.96
C ASP A 13 -4.80 11.17 12.04
N GLU A 14 -4.22 11.81 11.02
CA GLU A 14 -4.95 12.54 9.97
C GLU A 14 -5.97 11.64 9.27
N ILE A 15 -5.57 10.41 8.92
CA ILE A 15 -6.43 9.42 8.25
C ILE A 15 -7.55 8.98 9.17
N ASN A 16 -7.25 8.64 10.41
CA ASN A 16 -8.22 8.14 11.37
C ASN A 16 -9.25 9.21 11.79
N ASN A 17 -8.85 10.48 11.80
CA ASN A 17 -9.70 11.61 12.15
C ASN A 17 -10.31 12.31 10.92
N PHE A 18 -10.07 11.79 9.71
CA PHE A 18 -10.53 12.42 8.49
C PHE A 18 -12.05 12.37 8.37
N VAL A 19 -12.65 13.53 8.25
CA VAL A 19 -14.08 13.69 7.96
C VAL A 19 -14.23 14.26 6.56
N PRO A 20 -14.80 13.52 5.61
CA PRO A 20 -15.04 14.03 4.27
C PRO A 20 -15.92 15.26 4.30
N SER A 21 -15.55 16.32 3.58
CA SER A 21 -16.38 17.48 3.36
C SER A 21 -16.73 17.57 1.87
N THR A 22 -18.00 17.85 1.57
CA THR A 22 -18.47 18.03 0.20
C THR A 22 -18.65 19.53 -0.07
N SER A 23 -18.17 19.97 -1.22
CA SER A 23 -18.39 21.30 -1.77
C SER A 23 -19.03 21.20 -3.14
N TYR A 24 -19.71 22.25 -3.57
CA TYR A 24 -20.59 22.24 -4.72
C TYR A 24 -20.16 23.33 -5.72
N GLY A 25 -19.79 22.91 -6.92
CA GLY A 25 -19.48 23.79 -8.04
C GLY A 25 -20.65 23.93 -9.01
N VAL A 26 -20.52 24.80 -9.99
CA VAL A 26 -21.47 24.95 -11.09
C VAL A 26 -20.76 24.71 -12.41
N ALA A 27 -21.30 23.81 -13.24
CA ALA A 27 -20.81 23.53 -14.57
C ALA A 27 -21.88 23.77 -15.62
N LEU A 28 -21.46 24.26 -16.79
CA LEU A 28 -22.27 24.37 -17.99
C LEU A 28 -21.75 23.41 -19.04
N THR A 29 -22.66 22.66 -19.66
CA THR A 29 -22.40 21.89 -20.88
C THR A 29 -23.06 22.59 -22.06
N HIS A 30 -22.36 22.73 -23.16
CA HIS A 30 -22.82 23.42 -24.36
C HIS A 30 -23.11 22.43 -25.50
N THR A 31 -23.89 22.84 -26.48
CA THR A 31 -24.30 22.02 -27.64
C THR A 31 -23.14 21.41 -28.40
N ASN A 32 -22.00 22.11 -28.46
CA ASN A 32 -20.76 21.63 -29.08
C ASN A 32 -19.94 20.67 -28.21
N GLY A 33 -20.41 20.30 -26.99
CA GLY A 33 -19.72 19.45 -26.06
C GLY A 33 -18.75 20.17 -25.12
N LEU A 34 -18.61 21.50 -25.21
CA LEU A 34 -17.75 22.24 -24.26
C LEU A 34 -18.34 22.21 -22.85
N VAL A 35 -17.54 21.71 -21.90
CA VAL A 35 -17.87 21.75 -20.47
C VAL A 35 -17.01 22.83 -19.81
N ALA A 36 -17.66 23.75 -19.09
CA ALA A 36 -16.99 24.84 -18.39
C ALA A 36 -17.46 24.94 -16.93
N GLN A 37 -16.51 25.16 -16.03
CA GLN A 37 -16.73 25.31 -14.59
C GLN A 37 -16.79 26.79 -14.21
N LEU A 38 -17.68 27.13 -13.28
CA LEU A 38 -17.72 28.47 -12.67
C LEU A 38 -16.37 28.79 -12.04
N PHE A 39 -15.82 29.98 -12.35
CA PHE A 39 -14.56 30.40 -11.77
C PHE A 39 -14.52 31.93 -11.54
N GLU A 40 -13.72 32.33 -10.57
CA GLU A 40 -13.39 33.73 -10.35
C GLU A 40 -11.94 34.00 -10.76
N PRO A 41 -11.66 35.00 -11.61
CA PRO A 41 -10.29 35.33 -12.01
C PRO A 41 -9.44 35.73 -10.80
N VAL A 42 -8.41 34.97 -10.49
CA VAL A 42 -7.48 35.26 -9.39
C VAL A 42 -6.40 36.20 -9.88
N LYS A 43 -6.28 37.41 -9.28
CA LYS A 43 -5.35 38.45 -9.72
C LYS A 43 -3.90 38.21 -9.27
N VAL A 44 -3.68 37.52 -8.16
CA VAL A 44 -2.35 37.18 -7.63
C VAL A 44 -2.40 35.80 -7.05
N THR A 45 -1.48 34.92 -7.45
CA THR A 45 -1.40 33.55 -6.94
C THR A 45 -0.05 33.33 -6.30
N THR A 46 -0.07 32.80 -5.09
CA THR A 46 1.12 32.24 -4.49
C THR A 46 1.45 30.90 -5.17
N GLU A 47 2.73 30.52 -5.20
CA GLU A 47 3.16 29.23 -5.73
C GLU A 47 2.46 28.05 -5.02
N THR A 48 2.11 28.25 -3.74
CA THR A 48 1.38 27.30 -2.92
C THR A 48 -0.07 27.08 -3.40
N GLU A 49 -0.73 28.14 -3.85
CA GLU A 49 -2.11 28.05 -4.39
C GLU A 49 -2.13 27.38 -5.76
N LYS A 50 -1.15 27.67 -6.61
CA LYS A 50 -0.95 26.97 -7.89
C LYS A 50 -0.74 25.48 -7.67
N GLN A 51 0.13 25.12 -6.72
CA GLN A 51 0.44 23.73 -6.39
C GLN A 51 -0.77 22.98 -5.86
N LYS A 52 -1.60 23.63 -5.04
CA LYS A 52 -2.86 23.04 -4.53
C LYS A 52 -3.89 22.83 -5.65
N ALA A 53 -4.01 23.77 -6.58
CA ALA A 53 -4.91 23.64 -7.72
C ALA A 53 -4.44 22.53 -8.69
N ASP A 54 -3.13 22.45 -8.96
CA ASP A 54 -2.52 21.41 -9.79
C ASP A 54 -2.66 20.01 -9.15
N GLU A 55 -2.43 19.89 -7.82
CA GLU A 55 -2.62 18.65 -7.06
C GLU A 55 -4.10 18.20 -7.06
N ALA A 56 -5.03 19.13 -7.11
CA ALA A 56 -6.45 18.88 -7.21
C ALA A 56 -6.95 18.58 -8.64
N GLY A 57 -6.09 18.79 -9.65
CA GLY A 57 -6.47 18.67 -11.06
C GLY A 57 -7.45 19.75 -11.55
N GLU A 58 -7.48 20.92 -10.87
CA GLU A 58 -8.44 21.98 -11.11
C GLU A 58 -7.83 23.20 -11.75
N ALA A 59 -8.66 23.92 -12.52
CA ALA A 59 -8.26 25.24 -12.98
C ALA A 59 -8.21 26.20 -11.78
N LEU A 60 -7.11 26.93 -11.66
CA LEU A 60 -6.95 27.93 -10.61
C LEU A 60 -8.11 28.92 -10.65
N GLY A 61 -8.74 29.15 -9.47
CA GLY A 61 -9.89 30.03 -9.34
C GLY A 61 -11.25 29.36 -9.49
N THR A 62 -11.32 28.02 -9.67
CA THR A 62 -12.62 27.31 -9.67
C THR A 62 -13.38 27.60 -8.38
N THR A 63 -14.63 28.01 -8.50
CA THR A 63 -15.47 28.45 -7.39
C THR A 63 -16.32 27.31 -6.87
N TYR A 64 -16.28 27.10 -5.56
CA TYR A 64 -17.10 26.10 -4.85
C TYR A 64 -17.88 26.72 -3.70
N TYR A 65 -19.12 26.24 -3.51
CA TYR A 65 -20.03 26.63 -2.43
C TYR A 65 -20.09 25.56 -1.34
N LYS A 66 -20.46 25.97 -0.14
CA LYS A 66 -20.60 25.04 1.00
C LYS A 66 -21.85 24.19 0.92
N THR A 67 -22.91 24.71 0.31
CA THR A 67 -24.21 24.02 0.20
C THR A 67 -24.64 23.88 -1.26
N LYS A 68 -25.41 22.83 -1.54
CA LYS A 68 -25.99 22.58 -2.86
C LYS A 68 -26.96 23.69 -3.26
N THR A 69 -27.73 24.21 -2.29
CA THR A 69 -28.70 25.28 -2.50
C THR A 69 -28.06 26.58 -2.98
N GLU A 70 -26.84 26.91 -2.49
CA GLU A 70 -26.12 28.08 -2.98
C GLU A 70 -25.74 27.90 -4.46
N ALA A 71 -25.22 26.73 -4.86
CA ALA A 71 -24.91 26.43 -6.25
C ALA A 71 -26.16 26.42 -7.16
N GLU A 72 -27.27 25.86 -6.70
CA GLU A 72 -28.57 25.87 -7.39
C GLU A 72 -29.09 27.31 -7.54
N GLY A 73 -28.87 28.17 -6.54
CA GLY A 73 -29.19 29.58 -6.58
C GLY A 73 -28.41 30.35 -7.67
N ILE A 74 -27.19 29.93 -8.02
CA ILE A 74 -26.49 30.46 -9.16
C ILE A 74 -27.07 29.92 -10.46
N ILE A 75 -27.32 28.61 -10.56
CA ILE A 75 -27.93 27.98 -11.75
C ILE A 75 -29.21 28.67 -12.18
N SER A 76 -30.05 29.04 -11.22
CA SER A 76 -31.36 29.73 -11.51
C SER A 76 -31.21 31.09 -12.16
N LYS A 77 -30.03 31.74 -12.05
CA LYS A 77 -29.72 33.05 -12.64
C LYS A 77 -29.11 32.97 -14.03
N LEU A 78 -28.67 31.77 -14.44
CA LEU A 78 -27.96 31.57 -15.69
C LEU A 78 -28.90 31.53 -16.90
N SER A 79 -28.49 32.16 -17.98
CA SER A 79 -29.19 32.10 -19.27
C SER A 79 -28.88 30.79 -20.02
N ASN A 80 -29.60 30.53 -21.10
CA ASN A 80 -29.34 29.37 -21.95
C ASN A 80 -28.29 29.65 -23.03
N ILE A 81 -27.63 30.81 -23.01
CA ILE A 81 -26.61 31.21 -23.96
C ILE A 81 -25.40 31.70 -23.16
N SER A 82 -24.21 31.17 -23.48
CA SER A 82 -22.92 31.69 -23.02
C SER A 82 -22.18 32.38 -24.16
N THR A 83 -21.42 33.42 -23.87
CA THR A 83 -20.57 34.11 -24.83
C THR A 83 -19.11 33.83 -24.56
N VAL A 84 -18.36 33.40 -25.56
CA VAL A 84 -16.91 33.18 -25.44
C VAL A 84 -16.20 34.53 -25.30
N LYS A 85 -15.55 34.78 -24.20
CA LYS A 85 -14.82 36.03 -23.91
C LYS A 85 -13.36 35.94 -24.28
N GLU A 86 -12.75 34.78 -24.08
CA GLU A 86 -11.32 34.59 -24.34
C GLU A 86 -11.06 33.13 -24.73
N VAL A 87 -10.17 32.97 -25.71
CA VAL A 87 -9.60 31.67 -26.09
C VAL A 87 -8.08 31.81 -26.05
N ASP A 88 -7.43 31.08 -25.15
CA ASP A 88 -5.97 31.15 -24.94
C ASP A 88 -5.32 29.78 -25.23
N PRO A 89 -4.92 29.55 -26.49
CA PRO A 89 -4.15 28.38 -26.88
C PRO A 89 -2.67 28.57 -26.57
N LYS A 90 -2.06 27.63 -25.83
CA LYS A 90 -0.64 27.64 -25.47
C LYS A 90 0.04 26.35 -25.87
N ILE A 91 1.16 26.44 -26.59
CA ILE A 91 2.04 25.30 -26.80
C ILE A 91 2.99 25.19 -25.60
N VAL A 92 2.87 24.09 -24.86
CA VAL A 92 3.71 23.80 -23.71
C VAL A 92 4.68 22.68 -24.08
N LYS A 93 5.97 22.95 -23.93
CA LYS A 93 7.05 21.96 -24.08
C LYS A 93 7.53 21.51 -22.72
N THR A 94 7.45 20.22 -22.45
CA THR A 94 7.93 19.64 -21.19
C THR A 94 9.10 18.71 -21.47
N ASN A 95 10.28 19.05 -20.95
CA ASN A 95 11.47 18.21 -21.07
C ASN A 95 11.40 17.01 -20.14
N ALA A 96 12.10 15.92 -20.51
CA ALA A 96 12.22 14.70 -19.71
C ALA A 96 12.53 14.98 -18.24
N PRO A 97 12.15 14.10 -17.31
CA PRO A 97 12.51 14.23 -15.90
C PRO A 97 14.03 14.36 -15.73
N LYS A 98 14.47 14.90 -14.61
CA LYS A 98 15.89 14.91 -14.24
C LYS A 98 16.42 13.49 -14.11
N LEU A 99 17.73 13.35 -14.13
CA LEU A 99 18.42 12.09 -13.89
C LEU A 99 18.12 11.53 -12.49
N TYR A 100 18.42 10.27 -12.30
CA TYR A 100 18.20 9.67 -10.98
C TYR A 100 19.22 10.16 -9.96
N LYS A 101 18.74 10.42 -8.76
CA LYS A 101 19.43 10.37 -7.49
C LYS A 101 18.90 9.17 -6.71
N LEU A 102 19.55 8.80 -5.61
CA LEU A 102 19.14 7.61 -4.86
C LEU A 102 17.66 7.62 -4.47
N ALA A 103 17.17 8.74 -3.89
CA ALA A 103 15.77 8.83 -3.46
C ALA A 103 14.78 8.61 -4.62
N SER A 104 15.02 9.19 -5.79
CA SER A 104 14.11 9.09 -6.93
C SER A 104 14.07 7.69 -7.55
N ILE A 105 15.20 6.97 -7.62
CA ILE A 105 15.18 5.59 -8.08
C ILE A 105 14.56 4.64 -7.06
N GLN A 106 14.76 4.86 -5.76
CA GLN A 106 14.08 4.10 -4.71
C GLN A 106 12.56 4.26 -4.78
N SER A 107 12.08 5.49 -5.03
CA SER A 107 10.65 5.76 -5.22
C SER A 107 10.08 5.06 -6.46
N ASP A 108 10.81 5.05 -7.57
CA ASP A 108 10.38 4.38 -8.80
C ASP A 108 10.47 2.84 -8.68
N ALA A 109 11.51 2.29 -8.06
CA ALA A 109 11.69 0.85 -7.84
C ALA A 109 10.63 0.27 -6.89
N ALA A 110 10.11 1.07 -5.95
CA ALA A 110 9.01 0.67 -5.08
C ALA A 110 7.74 0.25 -5.86
N LYS A 111 7.53 0.78 -7.07
CA LYS A 111 6.42 0.38 -7.96
C LYS A 111 6.54 -1.07 -8.45
N TYR A 112 7.76 -1.61 -8.44
CA TYR A 112 8.09 -3.00 -8.78
C TYR A 112 8.20 -3.90 -7.54
N GLY A 113 7.95 -3.37 -6.32
CA GLY A 113 7.95 -4.12 -5.07
C GLY A 113 9.27 -4.13 -4.31
N TYR A 114 10.27 -3.38 -4.74
CA TYR A 114 11.55 -3.27 -4.03
C TYR A 114 11.44 -2.31 -2.86
N SER A 115 12.04 -2.70 -1.73
CA SER A 115 12.25 -1.75 -0.62
C SER A 115 13.36 -0.76 -0.98
N SER A 116 13.41 0.36 -0.25
CA SER A 116 14.49 1.34 -0.42
C SER A 116 15.87 0.73 -0.18
N GLN A 117 15.98 -0.21 0.77
CA GLN A 117 17.23 -0.89 1.05
C GLN A 117 17.60 -1.90 -0.03
N ASP A 118 16.65 -2.74 -0.49
CA ASP A 118 16.91 -3.70 -1.57
C ASP A 118 17.38 -2.95 -2.83
N THR A 119 16.73 -1.83 -3.16
CA THR A 119 17.13 -0.97 -4.28
C THR A 119 18.57 -0.47 -4.13
N LEU A 120 18.95 0.01 -2.93
CA LEU A 120 20.31 0.46 -2.67
C LEU A 120 21.31 -0.69 -2.76
N ASP A 121 21.01 -1.85 -2.19
CA ASP A 121 21.89 -3.02 -2.19
C ASP A 121 22.16 -3.51 -3.63
N ILE A 122 21.13 -3.52 -4.48
CA ILE A 122 21.26 -3.86 -5.91
C ILE A 122 22.14 -2.83 -6.64
N ILE A 123 21.90 -1.52 -6.42
CA ILE A 123 22.71 -0.47 -7.06
C ILE A 123 24.16 -0.53 -6.57
N GLN A 124 24.39 -0.84 -5.28
CA GLN A 124 25.75 -1.04 -4.76
C GLN A 124 26.45 -2.22 -5.43
N ALA A 125 25.76 -3.34 -5.67
CA ALA A 125 26.32 -4.45 -6.44
C ALA A 125 26.68 -4.03 -7.87
N LEU A 126 25.79 -3.28 -8.54
CA LEU A 126 26.05 -2.72 -9.87
C LEU A 126 27.26 -1.76 -9.88
N TYR A 127 27.49 -1.02 -8.80
CA TYR A 127 28.59 -0.08 -8.65
C TYR A 127 29.89 -0.76 -8.22
N GLU A 128 29.89 -1.52 -7.12
CA GLU A 128 31.10 -2.05 -6.47
C GLU A 128 31.63 -3.32 -7.16
N THR A 129 30.72 -4.19 -7.60
CA THR A 129 31.08 -5.49 -8.20
C THR A 129 31.20 -5.40 -9.71
N HIS A 130 30.22 -4.76 -10.36
CA HIS A 130 30.13 -4.72 -11.82
C HIS A 130 30.70 -3.45 -12.43
N HIS A 131 30.78 -2.36 -11.68
CA HIS A 131 31.21 -1.03 -12.14
C HIS A 131 30.38 -0.45 -13.30
N TYR A 132 29.10 -0.85 -13.40
CA TYR A 132 28.21 -0.46 -14.49
C TYR A 132 27.45 0.84 -14.26
N VAL A 133 27.40 1.34 -13.03
CA VAL A 133 26.71 2.59 -12.66
C VAL A 133 27.64 3.51 -11.88
N SER A 134 27.32 4.81 -11.87
CA SER A 134 28.02 5.82 -11.05
C SER A 134 27.70 5.63 -9.56
N TYR A 135 28.35 6.42 -8.70
CA TYR A 135 28.20 6.30 -7.25
C TYR A 135 26.74 6.35 -6.78
N PRO A 136 26.25 5.33 -6.04
CA PRO A 136 24.82 5.16 -5.75
C PRO A 136 24.24 6.17 -4.74
N ARG A 137 25.06 6.63 -3.77
CA ARG A 137 24.57 7.46 -2.65
C ARG A 137 24.71 8.93 -2.99
N THR A 138 24.05 9.36 -4.07
CA THR A 138 24.06 10.75 -4.53
C THR A 138 22.69 11.41 -4.37
N ASP A 139 22.69 12.68 -3.96
CA ASP A 139 21.52 13.58 -4.00
C ASP A 139 21.53 14.46 -5.27
N CYS A 140 22.56 14.35 -6.10
CA CYS A 140 22.70 15.09 -7.35
C CYS A 140 21.82 14.50 -8.47
N GLU A 141 21.23 15.37 -9.27
CA GLU A 141 20.39 15.01 -10.43
C GLU A 141 20.96 15.54 -11.76
N VAL A 142 22.22 16.03 -11.72
CA VAL A 142 22.89 16.61 -12.91
C VAL A 142 24.24 15.95 -13.17
N LEU A 143 24.75 16.14 -14.37
CA LEU A 143 26.05 15.67 -14.85
C LEU A 143 27.04 16.83 -14.99
N SER A 144 28.33 16.46 -15.07
CA SER A 144 29.39 17.38 -15.47
C SER A 144 29.35 17.61 -17.00
N SER A 145 29.79 18.79 -17.40
CA SER A 145 30.05 19.09 -18.83
C SER A 145 31.19 18.23 -19.43
N ASN A 146 32.05 17.66 -18.58
CA ASN A 146 33.19 16.85 -18.97
C ASN A 146 32.89 15.34 -19.04
N GLU A 147 31.62 14.91 -18.84
CA GLU A 147 31.25 13.50 -18.95
C GLU A 147 31.49 12.96 -20.38
N ASP A 148 31.88 11.70 -20.46
CA ASP A 148 32.01 10.97 -21.72
C ASP A 148 30.65 10.44 -22.20
N PHE A 149 29.82 11.36 -22.70
CA PHE A 149 28.47 11.04 -23.15
C PHE A 149 28.44 9.95 -24.22
N VAL A 150 29.45 9.89 -25.09
CA VAL A 150 29.47 8.92 -26.20
C VAL A 150 29.56 7.49 -25.65
N ASN A 151 30.49 7.24 -24.76
CA ASN A 151 30.67 5.91 -24.18
C ASN A 151 29.55 5.55 -23.18
N ILE A 152 29.01 6.52 -22.43
CA ILE A 152 27.86 6.28 -21.53
C ILE A 152 26.59 5.93 -22.35
N ILE A 153 26.33 6.62 -23.49
CA ILE A 153 25.23 6.27 -24.39
C ILE A 153 25.40 4.85 -24.94
N SER A 154 26.63 4.50 -25.36
CA SER A 154 26.94 3.15 -25.85
C SER A 154 26.67 2.07 -24.78
N SER A 155 27.09 2.31 -23.55
CA SER A 155 26.81 1.44 -22.41
C SER A 155 25.31 1.30 -22.12
N ALA A 156 24.56 2.40 -22.10
CA ALA A 156 23.12 2.40 -21.91
C ALA A 156 22.38 1.65 -23.04
N ALA A 157 22.88 1.70 -24.27
CA ALA A 157 22.31 1.00 -25.43
C ALA A 157 22.48 -0.54 -25.37
N ALA A 158 23.33 -1.05 -24.48
CA ALA A 158 23.57 -2.49 -24.33
C ALA A 158 22.39 -3.25 -23.67
N VAL A 159 21.41 -2.56 -23.09
CA VAL A 159 20.17 -3.18 -22.63
C VAL A 159 19.54 -3.97 -23.79
N PRO A 160 19.24 -5.30 -23.60
CA PRO A 160 18.80 -6.18 -24.68
C PRO A 160 17.34 -5.94 -25.10
N GLU A 161 16.99 -4.69 -25.33
CA GLU A 161 15.68 -4.20 -25.75
C GLU A 161 15.86 -3.23 -26.93
N TYR A 162 15.13 -3.46 -28.02
CA TYR A 162 15.28 -2.68 -29.27
C TYR A 162 15.14 -1.17 -29.05
N THR A 163 14.20 -0.77 -28.19
CA THR A 163 13.92 0.64 -27.89
C THR A 163 15.13 1.42 -27.37
N PHE A 164 16.05 0.75 -26.64
CA PHE A 164 17.27 1.39 -26.13
C PHE A 164 18.25 1.70 -27.25
N LYS A 165 18.36 0.82 -28.25
CA LYS A 165 19.24 1.05 -29.41
C LYS A 165 18.76 2.22 -30.26
N GLU A 166 17.43 2.33 -30.48
CA GLU A 166 16.87 3.46 -31.21
C GLU A 166 17.01 4.77 -30.43
N ALA A 167 16.74 4.74 -29.11
CA ALA A 167 16.94 5.90 -28.25
C ALA A 167 18.39 6.38 -28.24
N ALA A 168 19.37 5.46 -28.26
CA ALA A 168 20.79 5.77 -28.31
C ALA A 168 21.20 6.41 -29.63
N LYS A 169 20.68 5.95 -30.79
CA LYS A 169 20.93 6.59 -32.09
C LYS A 169 20.55 8.06 -32.06
N LEU A 170 19.39 8.37 -31.50
CA LEU A 170 18.95 9.75 -31.34
C LEU A 170 19.83 10.50 -30.34
N ALA A 171 20.18 9.86 -29.23
CA ALA A 171 20.99 10.46 -28.16
C ALA A 171 22.33 11.00 -28.68
N TYR A 172 23.02 10.26 -29.57
CA TYR A 172 24.28 10.73 -30.19
C TYR A 172 24.12 12.07 -30.92
N THR A 173 22.97 12.32 -31.52
CA THR A 173 22.70 13.57 -32.24
C THR A 173 22.32 14.73 -31.31
N GLN A 174 21.97 14.46 -30.08
CA GLN A 174 21.47 15.42 -29.09
C GLN A 174 22.47 15.78 -27.99
N ILE A 175 23.72 15.27 -28.04
CA ILE A 175 24.72 15.49 -26.99
C ILE A 175 24.91 16.98 -26.70
N ASP A 176 25.12 17.79 -27.70
CA ASP A 176 25.37 19.23 -27.54
C ASP A 176 24.14 19.96 -26.97
N ASN A 177 22.94 19.58 -27.39
CA ASN A 177 21.70 20.14 -26.85
C ASN A 177 21.55 19.83 -25.36
N VAL A 178 21.88 18.60 -24.95
CA VAL A 178 21.83 18.18 -23.54
C VAL A 178 22.94 18.86 -22.72
N LYS A 179 24.18 18.94 -23.24
CA LYS A 179 25.28 19.66 -22.59
C LYS A 179 24.94 21.12 -22.27
N ASN A 180 24.22 21.77 -23.18
CA ASN A 180 23.80 23.16 -23.02
C ASN A 180 22.57 23.33 -22.12
N ASN A 181 21.88 22.24 -21.74
CA ASN A 181 20.68 22.30 -20.91
C ASN A 181 21.01 22.21 -19.43
N LYS A 182 20.91 23.34 -18.70
CA LYS A 182 21.22 23.44 -17.27
C LYS A 182 20.35 22.54 -16.37
N LYS A 183 19.26 21.99 -16.89
CA LYS A 183 18.45 20.98 -16.18
C LYS A 183 19.20 19.67 -15.99
N TYR A 184 20.08 19.31 -16.93
CA TYR A 184 20.77 18.02 -16.98
C TYR A 184 22.28 18.10 -16.79
N VAL A 185 22.90 19.20 -17.23
CA VAL A 185 24.35 19.41 -17.14
C VAL A 185 24.62 20.76 -16.46
N ASN A 186 25.17 20.70 -15.25
CA ASN A 186 25.34 21.90 -14.45
C ASN A 186 26.50 21.73 -13.45
N ASP A 187 27.70 22.15 -13.84
CA ASP A 187 28.90 22.03 -13.01
C ASP A 187 28.82 22.83 -11.70
N LYS A 188 28.07 23.96 -11.66
CA LYS A 188 27.87 24.75 -10.44
C LYS A 188 27.01 24.01 -9.44
N GLU A 189 25.97 23.31 -9.89
CA GLU A 189 25.12 22.49 -9.04
C GLU A 189 25.87 21.25 -8.59
N LEU A 190 26.56 20.57 -9.50
CA LEU A 190 27.40 19.41 -9.21
C LEU A 190 28.41 19.68 -8.09
N ALA A 191 29.06 20.84 -8.12
CA ALA A 191 30.06 21.23 -7.12
C ALA A 191 29.50 21.27 -5.67
N LYS A 192 28.20 21.38 -5.49
CA LYS A 192 27.56 21.35 -4.16
C LYS A 192 27.41 19.92 -3.61
N HIS A 193 27.43 18.91 -4.46
CA HIS A 193 27.11 17.53 -4.09
C HIS A 193 28.31 16.57 -4.05
N GLY A 194 29.40 16.88 -4.71
CA GLY A 194 30.62 16.06 -4.77
C GLY A 194 30.55 14.84 -5.70
N HIS A 195 29.35 14.38 -6.08
CA HIS A 195 29.11 13.26 -7.00
C HIS A 195 28.03 13.64 -8.02
N SER A 196 28.14 13.12 -9.25
CA SER A 196 27.14 13.30 -10.28
C SER A 196 25.86 12.49 -10.01
N ALA A 197 24.85 12.70 -10.86
CA ALA A 197 23.64 11.89 -10.89
C ALA A 197 23.97 10.39 -11.08
N LEU A 198 23.03 9.52 -10.71
CA LEU A 198 23.11 8.09 -10.93
C LEU A 198 22.84 7.77 -12.40
N VAL A 199 23.86 7.34 -13.11
CA VAL A 199 23.85 7.05 -14.56
C VAL A 199 24.68 5.80 -14.84
N PRO A 200 24.54 5.16 -16.04
CA PRO A 200 25.49 4.15 -16.49
C PRO A 200 26.91 4.72 -16.55
N THR A 201 27.91 3.88 -16.35
CA THR A 201 29.32 4.22 -16.61
C THR A 201 29.66 4.02 -18.11
N THR A 202 30.90 4.26 -18.48
CA THR A 202 31.41 3.96 -19.82
C THR A 202 31.62 2.47 -20.08
N LEU A 203 31.53 1.63 -19.05
CA LEU A 203 31.72 0.19 -19.15
C LEU A 203 30.42 -0.49 -19.62
N THR A 204 30.48 -1.14 -20.78
CA THR A 204 29.35 -1.87 -21.34
C THR A 204 28.98 -3.09 -20.48
N PRO A 205 27.73 -3.20 -20.01
CA PRO A 205 27.32 -4.31 -19.16
C PRO A 205 27.22 -5.64 -19.92
N ASP A 206 27.68 -6.71 -19.28
CA ASP A 206 27.40 -8.07 -19.70
C ASP A 206 26.13 -8.58 -19.01
N PHE A 207 24.99 -8.52 -19.69
CA PHE A 207 23.69 -8.91 -19.14
C PHE A 207 23.61 -10.38 -18.72
N ASN A 208 24.52 -11.26 -19.20
CA ASN A 208 24.55 -12.66 -18.77
C ASN A 208 25.11 -12.82 -17.35
N LYS A 209 25.85 -11.83 -16.87
CA LYS A 209 26.42 -11.81 -15.50
C LYS A 209 25.49 -11.17 -14.47
N LEU A 210 24.43 -10.48 -14.91
CA LEU A 210 23.47 -9.82 -14.06
C LEU A 210 22.30 -10.75 -13.72
N ASN A 211 21.88 -10.72 -12.47
CA ASN A 211 20.62 -11.33 -12.06
C ASN A 211 19.42 -10.46 -12.54
N GLU A 212 18.18 -10.94 -12.38
CA GLU A 212 17.00 -10.25 -12.90
C GLU A 212 16.75 -8.90 -12.21
N ASP A 213 17.05 -8.79 -10.92
CA ASP A 213 16.91 -7.56 -10.15
C ASP A 213 17.93 -6.50 -10.63
N GLU A 214 19.16 -6.91 -10.83
CA GLU A 214 20.23 -6.05 -11.36
C GLU A 214 19.93 -5.60 -12.79
N LYS A 215 19.39 -6.48 -13.64
CA LYS A 215 18.95 -6.15 -15.01
C LYS A 215 17.87 -5.09 -14.99
N LEU A 216 16.86 -5.25 -14.12
CA LEU A 216 15.76 -4.30 -14.01
C LEU A 216 16.26 -2.93 -13.55
N ILE A 217 17.01 -2.87 -12.45
CA ILE A 217 17.48 -1.60 -11.89
C ILE A 217 18.46 -0.90 -12.84
N TYR A 218 19.37 -1.64 -13.48
CA TYR A 218 20.25 -1.08 -14.51
C TYR A 218 19.42 -0.51 -15.69
N SER A 219 18.43 -1.26 -16.16
CA SER A 219 17.56 -0.81 -17.26
C SER A 219 16.77 0.45 -16.91
N MET A 220 16.33 0.59 -15.65
CA MET A 220 15.69 1.83 -15.18
C MET A 220 16.66 3.01 -15.26
N ILE A 221 17.90 2.84 -14.79
CA ILE A 221 18.93 3.89 -14.81
C ILE A 221 19.27 4.29 -16.26
N ALA A 222 19.52 3.30 -17.11
CA ALA A 222 19.84 3.50 -18.52
C ALA A 222 18.67 4.17 -19.28
N ARG A 223 17.43 3.77 -19.01
CA ARG A 223 16.22 4.37 -19.60
C ARG A 223 16.05 5.83 -19.20
N ARG A 224 16.26 6.15 -17.91
CA ARG A 224 16.20 7.54 -17.42
C ARG A 224 17.30 8.39 -18.07
N PHE A 225 18.51 7.85 -18.19
CA PHE A 225 19.64 8.53 -18.84
C PHE A 225 19.37 8.78 -20.32
N LEU A 226 18.97 7.79 -21.10
CA LEU A 226 18.66 7.98 -22.53
C LEU A 226 17.42 8.87 -22.74
N GLY A 227 16.54 8.93 -21.76
CA GLY A 227 15.33 9.75 -21.80
C GLY A 227 15.61 11.25 -21.90
N ILE A 228 16.73 11.76 -21.34
CA ILE A 228 17.04 13.20 -21.41
C ILE A 228 17.43 13.68 -22.82
N PHE A 229 17.78 12.76 -23.71
CA PHE A 229 18.11 13.04 -25.11
C PHE A 229 16.90 12.95 -26.04
N GLN A 230 15.75 12.47 -25.55
CA GLN A 230 14.54 12.36 -26.34
C GLN A 230 13.86 13.72 -26.51
N PRO A 231 13.07 13.93 -27.59
CA PRO A 231 12.32 15.14 -27.78
C PRO A 231 11.42 15.46 -26.58
N PRO A 232 11.12 16.74 -26.32
CA PRO A 232 10.18 17.12 -25.30
C PRO A 232 8.77 16.65 -25.61
N LEU A 233 7.96 16.40 -24.59
CA LEU A 233 6.51 16.31 -24.73
C LEU A 233 5.98 17.68 -25.18
N ILE A 234 5.25 17.73 -26.28
CA ILE A 234 4.60 18.94 -26.78
C ILE A 234 3.10 18.79 -26.63
N GLN A 235 2.49 19.66 -25.85
CA GLN A 235 1.05 19.73 -25.66
C GLN A 235 0.51 21.10 -26.06
N LYS A 236 -0.60 21.09 -26.76
CA LYS A 236 -1.41 22.29 -26.97
C LYS A 236 -2.45 22.35 -25.85
N LYS A 237 -2.27 23.25 -24.91
CA LYS A 237 -3.24 23.53 -23.85
C LYS A 237 -4.15 24.65 -24.32
N ILE A 238 -5.45 24.48 -24.18
CA ILE A 238 -6.46 25.47 -24.58
C ILE A 238 -7.26 25.81 -23.31
N SER A 239 -7.39 27.10 -23.07
CA SER A 239 -8.26 27.64 -22.03
C SER A 239 -9.33 28.52 -22.68
N VAL A 240 -10.58 28.21 -22.42
CA VAL A 240 -11.72 28.99 -22.92
C VAL A 240 -12.43 29.62 -21.75
N VAL A 241 -12.59 30.92 -21.77
CA VAL A 241 -13.35 31.69 -20.78
C VAL A 241 -14.66 32.13 -21.42
N LEU A 242 -15.75 31.78 -20.73
CA LEU A 242 -17.12 32.09 -21.12
C LEU A 242 -17.76 33.04 -20.11
N GLU A 243 -18.66 33.87 -20.56
CA GLU A 243 -19.53 34.68 -19.70
C GLU A 243 -20.98 34.23 -19.90
N ASN A 244 -21.69 34.01 -18.79
CA ASN A 244 -23.11 33.72 -18.78
C ASN A 244 -23.80 34.50 -17.64
N SER A 245 -24.67 35.43 -18.00
CA SER A 245 -25.45 36.26 -17.02
C SER A 245 -24.56 36.98 -15.98
N GLY A 246 -23.37 37.44 -16.38
CA GLY A 246 -22.43 38.12 -15.50
C GLY A 246 -21.50 37.21 -14.71
N TYR A 247 -21.65 35.89 -14.83
CA TYR A 247 -20.78 34.88 -14.23
C TYR A 247 -19.75 34.37 -15.23
N MET A 248 -18.53 34.14 -14.77
CA MET A 248 -17.45 33.63 -15.61
C MET A 248 -17.30 32.12 -15.47
N PHE A 249 -17.12 31.43 -16.59
CA PHE A 249 -16.92 29.97 -16.65
C PHE A 249 -15.64 29.67 -17.41
N LYS A 250 -14.91 28.63 -17.00
CA LYS A 250 -13.67 28.23 -17.63
C LYS A 250 -13.72 26.78 -18.06
N GLY A 251 -13.48 26.53 -19.34
CA GLY A 251 -13.20 25.22 -19.89
C GLY A 251 -11.71 25.08 -20.19
N THR A 252 -11.14 23.92 -19.97
CA THR A 252 -9.74 23.64 -20.29
C THR A 252 -9.61 22.33 -21.04
N GLY A 253 -8.74 22.30 -22.03
CA GLY A 253 -8.38 21.09 -22.77
C GLY A 253 -6.89 20.99 -23.00
N LYS A 254 -6.46 19.82 -23.40
CA LYS A 254 -5.07 19.55 -23.81
C LYS A 254 -5.03 18.51 -24.91
N GLU A 255 -4.28 18.80 -25.94
CA GLU A 255 -4.00 17.91 -27.06
C GLU A 255 -2.51 17.55 -27.04
N VAL A 256 -2.17 16.28 -27.14
CA VAL A 256 -0.78 15.82 -27.26
C VAL A 256 -0.36 15.94 -28.71
N VAL A 257 0.47 16.94 -29.01
CA VAL A 257 1.01 17.18 -30.34
C VAL A 257 2.16 16.24 -30.64
N ASP A 258 3.04 16.03 -29.66
CA ASP A 258 4.17 15.12 -29.76
C ASP A 258 4.41 14.47 -28.37
N LYS A 259 4.41 13.15 -28.33
CA LYS A 259 4.65 12.39 -27.08
C LYS A 259 6.08 12.51 -26.58
N GLY A 260 7.04 12.73 -27.48
CA GLY A 260 8.45 12.91 -27.16
C GLY A 260 8.98 11.80 -26.22
N TYR A 261 9.74 12.19 -25.22
CA TYR A 261 10.35 11.28 -24.24
C TYR A 261 9.34 10.35 -23.52
N THR A 262 8.05 10.73 -23.45
CA THR A 262 7.06 9.94 -22.70
C THR A 262 6.82 8.57 -23.31
N GLU A 263 6.97 8.44 -24.62
CA GLU A 263 6.87 7.16 -25.32
C GLU A 263 8.00 6.22 -24.93
N PHE A 264 9.23 6.70 -24.96
CA PHE A 264 10.40 5.90 -24.55
C PHE A 264 10.41 5.56 -23.06
N LEU A 265 9.98 6.49 -22.18
CA LEU A 265 9.88 6.26 -20.75
C LEU A 265 8.65 5.45 -20.32
N GLY A 266 7.73 5.14 -21.25
CA GLY A 266 6.48 4.43 -20.93
C GLY A 266 5.50 5.24 -20.08
N ILE A 267 5.56 6.58 -20.17
CA ILE A 267 4.68 7.48 -19.42
C ILE A 267 3.39 7.69 -20.22
N LYS A 268 2.25 7.33 -19.63
CA LYS A 268 0.94 7.58 -20.25
C LYS A 268 0.62 9.08 -20.22
N VAL A 269 0.26 9.61 -21.37
CA VAL A 269 -0.27 10.96 -21.53
C VAL A 269 -1.61 10.86 -22.26
N GLU A 270 -2.59 11.64 -21.82
CA GLU A 270 -3.95 11.59 -22.35
C GLU A 270 -4.36 12.97 -22.84
N ASP A 271 -5.15 12.97 -23.92
CA ASP A 271 -5.82 14.16 -24.41
C ASP A 271 -7.03 14.48 -23.52
N VAL A 272 -7.38 15.75 -23.46
CA VAL A 272 -8.64 16.24 -22.90
C VAL A 272 -9.25 17.09 -24.00
N ASP A 273 -10.23 16.53 -24.69
CA ASP A 273 -10.87 17.19 -25.81
C ASP A 273 -11.57 18.48 -25.38
N ILE A 274 -11.39 19.50 -26.20
CA ILE A 274 -12.13 20.75 -26.11
C ILE A 274 -12.52 21.16 -27.53
N PRO A 275 -13.81 21.43 -27.79
CA PRO A 275 -14.28 21.82 -29.10
C PRO A 275 -13.65 23.16 -29.52
N ALA A 276 -13.44 23.32 -30.83
CA ALA A 276 -12.97 24.58 -31.39
C ALA A 276 -14.05 25.65 -31.26
N VAL A 277 -13.66 26.78 -30.71
CA VAL A 277 -14.51 27.97 -30.54
C VAL A 277 -13.67 29.23 -30.76
N ASP A 278 -14.31 30.29 -31.23
CA ASP A 278 -13.68 31.60 -31.42
C ASP A 278 -14.23 32.63 -30.40
N GLN A 279 -13.42 33.65 -30.11
CA GLN A 279 -13.85 34.74 -29.25
C GLN A 279 -15.06 35.46 -29.87
N GLY A 280 -16.08 35.66 -29.06
CA GLY A 280 -17.37 36.25 -29.47
C GLY A 280 -18.44 35.23 -29.82
N ASP A 281 -18.09 33.96 -29.97
CA ASP A 281 -19.07 32.90 -30.22
C ASP A 281 -20.13 32.85 -29.13
N LYS A 282 -21.39 32.58 -29.56
CA LYS A 282 -22.53 32.32 -28.66
C LYS A 282 -22.81 30.83 -28.67
N LEU A 283 -22.73 30.22 -27.52
CA LEU A 283 -22.90 28.79 -27.35
C LEU A 283 -24.20 28.52 -26.54
N ASP A 284 -25.06 27.71 -27.12
CA ASP A 284 -26.28 27.28 -26.42
C ASP A 284 -25.92 26.30 -25.30
N VAL A 285 -26.46 26.53 -24.10
CA VAL A 285 -26.28 25.69 -22.92
C VAL A 285 -27.28 24.54 -22.96
N THR A 286 -26.81 23.32 -23.01
CA THR A 286 -27.67 22.11 -22.97
C THR A 286 -27.96 21.67 -21.55
N GLU A 287 -26.94 21.81 -20.65
CA GLU A 287 -27.09 21.39 -19.26
C GLU A 287 -26.46 22.40 -18.30
N LYS A 288 -27.11 22.61 -17.17
CA LYS A 288 -26.65 23.41 -16.04
C LYS A 288 -26.59 22.49 -14.83
N ASN A 289 -25.39 22.06 -14.44
CA ASN A 289 -25.21 21.03 -13.44
C ASN A 289 -24.53 21.55 -12.17
N VAL A 290 -25.01 21.10 -11.01
CA VAL A 290 -24.22 21.19 -9.78
C VAL A 290 -23.21 20.05 -9.78
N THR A 291 -21.92 20.39 -9.70
CA THR A 291 -20.84 19.43 -9.54
C THR A 291 -20.52 19.26 -8.07
N GLU A 292 -20.32 18.01 -7.64
CA GLU A 292 -19.97 17.70 -6.25
C GLU A 292 -18.51 17.32 -6.15
N ARG A 293 -17.81 17.92 -5.20
CA ARG A 293 -16.45 17.60 -4.87
C ARG A 293 -16.35 17.21 -3.41
N THR A 294 -16.04 15.97 -3.15
CA THR A 294 -15.77 15.48 -1.79
C THR A 294 -14.29 15.37 -1.56
N THR A 295 -13.80 15.92 -0.46
CA THR A 295 -12.40 15.78 -0.06
C THR A 295 -12.05 14.31 0.14
N THR A 296 -10.88 13.92 -0.31
CA THR A 296 -10.39 12.54 -0.17
C THR A 296 -9.43 12.42 1.01
N CYS A 297 -9.49 11.28 1.69
CA CYS A 297 -8.59 10.96 2.77
C CYS A 297 -7.12 11.00 2.29
N PRO A 298 -6.19 11.59 3.06
CA PRO A 298 -4.77 11.56 2.74
C PRO A 298 -4.26 10.13 2.56
N LYS A 299 -3.37 9.92 1.60
CA LYS A 299 -2.76 8.60 1.41
C LYS A 299 -1.67 8.36 2.46
N ARG A 300 -1.58 7.12 2.96
CA ARG A 300 -0.45 6.70 3.79
C ARG A 300 0.86 6.84 3.01
N PHE A 301 1.94 6.99 3.75
CA PHE A 301 3.26 6.98 3.15
C PHE A 301 3.59 5.59 2.58
N THR A 302 4.30 5.59 1.47
CA THR A 302 5.12 4.46 1.00
C THR A 302 6.58 4.74 1.35
N GLU A 303 7.46 3.75 1.22
CA GLU A 303 8.90 3.99 1.43
C GLU A 303 9.43 5.11 0.52
N GLY A 304 9.00 5.16 -0.74
CA GLY A 304 9.36 6.23 -1.67
C GLY A 304 8.85 7.60 -1.20
N THR A 305 7.56 7.71 -0.87
CA THR A 305 6.97 9.01 -0.51
C THR A 305 7.44 9.53 0.85
N ILE A 306 7.82 8.67 1.80
CA ILE A 306 8.44 9.15 3.06
C ILE A 306 9.87 9.63 2.82
N ILE A 307 10.63 9.01 1.91
CA ILE A 307 11.96 9.49 1.50
C ILE A 307 11.84 10.87 0.83
N ASP A 308 10.88 11.05 -0.07
CA ASP A 308 10.60 12.36 -0.69
C ASP A 308 10.23 13.42 0.37
N ALA A 309 9.43 13.04 1.37
CA ALA A 309 9.06 13.93 2.48
C ALA A 309 10.25 14.26 3.40
N MET A 310 11.19 13.32 3.60
CA MET A 310 12.44 13.56 4.32
C MET A 310 13.38 14.48 3.54
N GLU A 311 13.36 14.41 2.23
CA GLU A 311 14.17 15.26 1.35
C GLU A 311 13.60 16.69 1.28
N LYS A 312 12.28 16.84 1.28
CA LYS A 312 11.58 18.12 1.21
C LYS A 312 10.60 18.26 2.38
N PRO A 313 11.11 18.41 3.60
CA PRO A 313 10.28 18.39 4.81
C PRO A 313 9.54 19.70 5.08
N SER A 314 9.63 20.70 4.22
CA SER A 314 9.06 22.05 4.42
C SER A 314 7.55 22.05 4.73
N LYS A 315 6.80 21.03 4.28
CA LYS A 315 5.37 20.85 4.58
C LYS A 315 5.10 20.49 6.06
N TYR A 316 6.12 20.00 6.77
CA TYR A 316 6.03 19.49 8.14
C TYR A 316 6.66 20.44 9.16
N LEU A 317 7.18 21.59 8.71
CA LEU A 317 7.68 22.64 9.57
C LEU A 317 6.50 23.40 10.19
N ILE A 318 6.57 23.61 11.49
CA ILE A 318 5.61 24.41 12.25
C ILE A 318 6.07 25.88 12.24
N ASP A 319 7.38 26.09 12.35
CA ASP A 319 7.99 27.42 12.35
C ASP A 319 8.24 27.93 10.93
N ILE A 320 7.46 28.92 10.52
CA ILE A 320 7.53 29.54 9.19
C ILE A 320 8.90 30.24 8.97
N SER A 321 9.52 30.76 10.02
CA SER A 321 10.82 31.45 9.90
C SER A 321 11.95 30.52 9.47
N ILE A 322 11.88 29.26 9.86
CA ILE A 322 12.81 28.22 9.41
C ILE A 322 12.60 27.94 7.91
N LYS A 323 11.35 27.91 7.46
CA LYS A 323 11.01 27.64 6.06
C LYS A 323 11.53 28.71 5.11
N GLU A 324 11.51 29.97 5.52
CA GLU A 324 11.97 31.11 4.69
C GLU A 324 13.49 31.21 4.61
N ASN A 325 14.20 30.70 5.63
CA ASN A 325 15.64 30.86 5.76
C ASN A 325 16.47 29.61 5.35
N ILE A 326 15.85 28.51 4.97
CA ILE A 326 16.56 27.28 4.57
C ILE A 326 16.02 26.76 3.24
N ASP A 327 16.73 27.08 2.16
CA ASP A 327 16.40 26.58 0.80
C ASP A 327 16.58 25.07 0.63
N ASN A 328 17.34 24.39 1.51
CA ASN A 328 17.74 23.00 1.34
C ASN A 328 17.67 22.17 2.64
N LEU A 329 16.66 22.41 3.48
CA LEU A 329 16.45 21.57 4.66
C LEU A 329 16.13 20.14 4.23
N THR A 330 16.86 19.16 4.76
CA THR A 330 16.60 17.73 4.57
C THR A 330 16.65 16.99 5.90
N ILE A 331 15.90 15.90 6.00
CA ILE A 331 16.00 14.96 7.13
C ILE A 331 16.88 13.79 6.68
N GLY A 332 18.09 13.73 7.20
CA GLY A 332 19.09 12.76 6.79
C GLY A 332 19.64 13.02 5.38
N THR A 333 20.66 12.28 5.03
CA THR A 333 21.29 12.30 3.71
C THR A 333 20.77 11.11 2.86
N SER A 334 21.09 11.10 1.56
CA SER A 334 20.84 9.96 0.68
C SER A 334 21.32 8.63 1.29
N ALA A 335 22.46 8.65 1.95
CA ALA A 335 23.03 7.46 2.61
C ALA A 335 22.25 6.98 3.83
N THR A 336 21.55 7.86 4.54
CA THR A 336 20.98 7.57 5.87
C THR A 336 19.45 7.43 5.86
N ARG A 337 18.73 7.96 4.86
CA ARG A 337 17.26 7.92 4.83
C ARG A 337 16.72 6.49 4.82
N GLY A 338 17.26 5.63 3.95
CA GLY A 338 16.88 4.21 3.90
C GLY A 338 17.19 3.46 5.20
N GLU A 339 18.36 3.74 5.81
CA GLU A 339 18.75 3.15 7.10
C GLU A 339 17.82 3.58 8.25
N ILE A 340 17.34 4.83 8.25
CA ILE A 340 16.34 5.30 9.22
C ILE A 340 15.07 4.47 9.12
N ILE A 341 14.56 4.25 7.91
CA ILE A 341 13.34 3.45 7.68
C ILE A 341 13.58 2.00 8.11
N LYS A 342 14.68 1.39 7.67
CA LYS A 342 15.08 0.03 8.05
C LYS A 342 15.17 -0.14 9.58
N LYS A 343 15.74 0.84 10.28
CA LYS A 343 15.82 0.85 11.73
C LYS A 343 14.45 0.95 12.39
N LEU A 344 13.56 1.82 11.90
CA LEU A 344 12.18 1.93 12.40
C LEU A 344 11.40 0.62 12.25
N ILE A 345 11.61 -0.11 11.14
CA ILE A 345 11.02 -1.45 10.90
C ILE A 345 11.63 -2.47 11.87
N LYS A 346 12.96 -2.51 11.99
CA LYS A 346 13.69 -3.45 12.87
C LYS A 346 13.28 -3.28 14.33
N ASP A 347 13.17 -2.05 14.78
CA ASP A 347 12.79 -1.69 16.15
C ASP A 347 11.26 -1.78 16.37
N LYS A 348 10.50 -2.22 15.35
CA LYS A 348 9.04 -2.44 15.38
C LYS A 348 8.21 -1.18 15.67
N TYR A 349 8.69 -0.02 15.29
CA TYR A 349 7.91 1.23 15.35
C TYR A 349 6.96 1.36 14.16
N ILE A 350 7.36 0.84 13.00
CA ILE A 350 6.56 0.82 11.78
C ILE A 350 6.58 -0.57 11.14
N THR A 351 5.62 -0.83 10.26
CA THR A 351 5.56 -2.01 9.41
C THR A 351 5.25 -1.62 7.97
N VAL A 352 5.73 -2.41 7.01
CA VAL A 352 5.49 -2.21 5.58
C VAL A 352 4.71 -3.39 5.05
N LYS A 353 3.62 -3.15 4.34
CA LYS A 353 2.80 -4.21 3.75
C LYS A 353 3.51 -4.81 2.53
N LYS A 354 3.80 -6.11 2.58
CA LYS A 354 4.64 -6.79 1.58
C LYS A 354 3.91 -7.25 0.32
N SER A 355 2.57 -7.27 0.29
CA SER A 355 1.82 -7.85 -0.83
C SER A 355 0.44 -7.21 -1.02
N GLY A 356 -0.15 -7.41 -2.20
CA GLY A 356 -1.47 -6.92 -2.58
C GLY A 356 -1.46 -5.45 -3.04
N LYS A 357 -2.65 -4.87 -3.23
CA LYS A 357 -2.84 -3.48 -3.72
C LYS A 357 -2.18 -2.40 -2.86
N GLN A 358 -1.73 -2.74 -1.65
CA GLN A 358 -1.09 -1.83 -0.69
C GLN A 358 0.37 -2.22 -0.42
N ALA A 359 1.01 -2.98 -1.32
CA ALA A 359 2.44 -3.29 -1.20
C ALA A 359 3.27 -2.00 -1.10
N GLY A 360 4.25 -1.99 -0.22
CA GLY A 360 5.10 -0.82 0.03
C GLY A 360 4.49 0.27 0.92
N VAL A 361 3.21 0.17 1.33
CA VAL A 361 2.56 1.14 2.22
C VAL A 361 3.04 0.93 3.66
N ILE A 362 3.40 2.04 4.29
CA ILE A 362 3.90 2.09 5.68
C ILE A 362 2.73 2.30 6.64
N TYR A 363 2.74 1.54 7.72
CA TYR A 363 1.82 1.70 8.86
C TYR A 363 2.64 1.88 10.14
N PRO A 364 2.29 2.81 11.02
CA PRO A 364 2.83 2.78 12.37
C PRO A 364 2.34 1.51 13.07
N THR A 365 3.17 0.92 13.88
CA THR A 365 2.71 -0.11 14.80
C THR A 365 2.02 0.56 15.99
N ASP A 366 1.27 -0.21 16.71
CA ASP A 366 0.66 0.27 17.95
C ASP A 366 1.72 0.78 18.94
N PHE A 367 2.84 0.07 19.05
CA PHE A 367 3.97 0.51 19.85
C PHE A 367 4.57 1.82 19.32
N GLY A 368 4.70 1.95 17.99
CA GLY A 368 5.18 3.17 17.36
C GLY A 368 4.27 4.37 17.61
N SER A 369 2.95 4.19 17.47
CA SER A 369 1.96 5.22 17.76
C SER A 369 1.98 5.64 19.22
N PHE A 370 1.97 4.65 20.13
CA PHE A 370 2.06 4.90 21.56
C PHE A 370 3.30 5.72 21.95
N MET A 371 4.46 5.35 21.43
CA MET A 371 5.70 6.08 21.71
C MET A 371 5.59 7.55 21.30
N ILE A 372 5.13 7.82 20.08
CA ILE A 372 4.98 9.19 19.60
C ILE A 372 3.91 9.95 20.38
N HIS A 373 2.75 9.37 20.65
CA HIS A 373 1.71 10.04 21.44
C HIS A 373 2.19 10.36 22.86
N THR A 374 3.05 9.52 23.43
CA THR A 374 3.63 9.74 24.76
C THR A 374 4.64 10.90 24.78
N ILE A 375 5.45 11.04 23.73
CA ILE A 375 6.56 11.99 23.66
C ILE A 375 6.30 13.17 22.69
N ARG A 376 5.11 13.32 22.15
CA ARG A 376 4.77 14.29 21.07
C ARG A 376 5.15 15.73 21.41
N GLY A 377 5.14 16.11 22.70
CA GLY A 377 5.55 17.44 23.16
C GLY A 377 7.05 17.72 23.09
N ILE A 378 7.87 16.69 22.95
CA ILE A 378 9.33 16.80 22.96
C ILE A 378 9.83 17.32 21.62
N SER A 379 10.84 18.20 21.66
CA SER A 379 11.45 18.83 20.47
C SER A 379 11.95 17.83 19.43
N LEU A 380 12.42 16.63 19.82
CA LEU A 380 12.84 15.56 18.90
C LEU A 380 11.74 15.03 17.97
N CYS A 381 10.47 15.23 18.30
CA CYS A 381 9.35 14.86 17.45
C CYS A 381 9.14 15.86 16.30
N ARG A 382 9.72 17.06 16.39
CA ARG A 382 9.53 18.14 15.44
C ARG A 382 10.61 18.16 14.37
N VAL A 383 10.20 18.42 13.14
CA VAL A 383 11.11 18.62 12.00
C VAL A 383 11.91 19.92 12.19
N ASP A 384 11.32 20.93 12.81
CA ASP A 384 11.94 22.24 13.12
C ASP A 384 13.27 22.10 13.85
N THR A 385 13.40 21.16 14.80
CA THR A 385 14.65 20.93 15.55
C THR A 385 15.80 20.55 14.61
N THR A 386 15.55 19.69 13.61
CA THR A 386 16.55 19.37 12.58
C THR A 386 16.90 20.61 11.77
N GLY A 387 15.91 21.43 11.42
CA GLY A 387 16.12 22.70 10.71
C GLY A 387 16.98 23.69 11.48
N GLN A 388 16.73 23.86 12.75
CA GLN A 388 17.52 24.74 13.62
C GLN A 388 18.98 24.29 13.72
N TRP A 389 19.23 22.99 13.81
CA TRP A 389 20.60 22.46 13.85
C TRP A 389 21.33 22.65 12.52
N GLU A 390 20.66 22.44 11.40
CA GLU A 390 21.23 22.71 10.08
C GLU A 390 21.56 24.21 9.91
N GLN A 391 20.68 25.13 10.34
CA GLN A 391 20.96 26.58 10.35
C GLN A 391 22.21 26.89 11.17
N LEU A 392 22.33 26.28 12.34
CA LEU A 392 23.48 26.48 13.22
C LEU A 392 24.79 26.01 12.55
N LEU A 393 24.77 24.81 11.95
CA LEU A 393 25.94 24.27 11.23
C LEU A 393 26.30 25.10 10.01
N MET A 394 25.32 25.65 9.30
CA MET A 394 25.57 26.58 8.19
C MET A 394 26.16 27.90 8.68
N ALA A 395 25.70 28.46 9.78
CA ALA A 395 26.25 29.65 10.38
C ALA A 395 27.73 29.47 10.80
N VAL A 396 28.07 28.30 11.34
CA VAL A 396 29.47 27.96 11.64
C VAL A 396 30.31 27.83 10.36
N LYS A 397 29.76 27.14 9.33
CA LYS A 397 30.44 26.98 8.04
C LYS A 397 30.73 28.31 7.35
N ASN A 398 29.79 29.25 7.43
CA ASN A 398 29.92 30.57 6.83
C ASN A 398 30.78 31.56 7.66
N GLY A 399 31.14 31.19 8.92
CA GLY A 399 31.88 32.03 9.81
C GLY A 399 31.02 33.03 10.59
N ASP A 400 29.69 32.92 10.52
CA ASP A 400 28.73 33.77 11.23
C ASP A 400 28.68 33.45 12.74
N LYS A 401 29.04 32.20 13.10
CA LYS A 401 29.19 31.70 14.46
C LYS A 401 30.47 30.91 14.61
N ASN A 402 31.07 30.94 15.81
CA ASN A 402 32.18 30.08 16.13
C ASN A 402 31.72 28.72 16.67
N ILE A 403 32.64 27.74 16.73
CA ILE A 403 32.33 26.39 17.17
C ILE A 403 31.90 26.31 18.64
N ASP A 404 32.43 27.17 19.49
CA ASP A 404 32.12 27.18 20.92
C ASP A 404 30.69 27.70 21.18
N GLU A 405 30.25 28.72 20.44
CA GLU A 405 28.86 29.19 20.45
C GLU A 405 27.89 28.12 19.97
N ALA A 406 28.27 27.37 18.92
CA ALA A 406 27.47 26.28 18.42
C ALA A 406 27.37 25.12 19.44
N ASN A 407 28.47 24.77 20.08
CA ASN A 407 28.48 23.74 21.11
C ASN A 407 27.64 24.18 22.33
N ALA A 408 27.78 25.43 22.78
CA ALA A 408 26.97 25.96 23.89
C ALA A 408 25.47 25.84 23.60
N TYR A 409 25.04 26.24 22.41
CA TYR A 409 23.64 26.10 21.97
C TYR A 409 23.19 24.64 21.96
N MET A 410 24.02 23.73 21.45
CA MET A 410 23.67 22.28 21.40
C MET A 410 23.56 21.70 22.81
N PHE A 411 24.42 22.12 23.77
CA PHE A 411 24.33 21.68 25.16
C PHE A 411 23.04 22.20 25.82
N GLU A 412 22.67 23.48 25.61
CA GLU A 412 21.41 24.03 26.11
C GLU A 412 20.19 23.27 25.57
N GLN A 413 20.18 22.97 24.27
CA GLN A 413 19.13 22.16 23.67
C GLN A 413 19.08 20.74 24.25
N LEU A 414 20.24 20.14 24.54
CA LEU A 414 20.30 18.81 25.16
C LEU A 414 19.77 18.85 26.61
N GLU A 415 20.09 19.87 27.39
CA GLU A 415 19.56 20.05 28.74
C GLU A 415 18.04 20.20 28.72
N THR A 416 17.52 21.03 27.82
CA THR A 416 16.08 21.22 27.61
C THR A 416 15.42 19.89 27.27
N LEU A 417 15.99 19.13 26.31
CA LEU A 417 15.49 17.83 25.91
C LEU A 417 15.47 16.82 27.07
N LEU A 418 16.52 16.80 27.90
CA LEU A 418 16.58 15.94 29.09
C LEU A 418 15.54 16.32 30.13
N ALA A 419 15.25 17.60 30.29
CA ALA A 419 14.19 18.09 31.17
C ALA A 419 12.79 17.66 30.62
N ASP A 420 12.56 17.85 29.34
CA ASP A 420 11.33 17.41 28.65
C ASP A 420 11.10 15.90 28.83
N ILE A 421 12.12 15.07 28.59
CA ILE A 421 12.04 13.61 28.77
C ILE A 421 11.74 13.25 30.22
N LYS A 422 12.34 13.94 31.20
CA LYS A 422 12.04 13.71 32.63
C LYS A 422 10.61 14.11 32.99
N GLY A 423 10.06 15.12 32.33
CA GLY A 423 8.70 15.61 32.52
C GLY A 423 7.63 14.71 31.89
N VAL A 424 8.01 13.81 30.97
CA VAL A 424 7.07 12.86 30.37
C VAL A 424 6.50 11.92 31.45
N ASN A 425 5.18 11.87 31.56
CA ASN A 425 4.51 10.91 32.43
C ASN A 425 4.97 9.50 32.10
N LYS A 426 5.53 8.79 33.09
CA LYS A 426 5.96 7.39 32.95
C LYS A 426 4.74 6.48 32.77
N VAL A 427 4.24 6.41 31.56
CA VAL A 427 3.15 5.51 31.20
C VAL A 427 3.77 4.22 30.69
N SER A 428 3.50 3.09 31.37
CA SER A 428 3.93 1.79 30.89
C SER A 428 3.15 1.44 29.63
N TYR A 429 3.85 1.04 28.55
CA TYR A 429 3.23 0.54 27.32
C TYR A 429 2.18 -0.54 27.61
N GLY A 430 2.44 -1.43 28.55
CA GLY A 430 1.46 -2.44 29.00
C GLY A 430 0.23 -1.88 29.75
N ASN A 431 0.29 -0.64 30.26
CA ASN A 431 -0.79 0.00 31.00
C ASN A 431 -1.49 1.14 30.23
N ALA A 432 -0.82 1.75 29.26
CA ALA A 432 -1.31 2.90 28.50
C ALA A 432 -1.83 2.54 27.13
N VAL A 433 -1.28 1.51 26.55
CA VAL A 433 -1.96 0.83 25.48
C VAL A 433 -2.91 -0.13 26.16
N SER A 434 -4.05 0.39 26.55
CA SER A 434 -5.22 -0.39 26.35
C SER A 434 -5.34 -0.59 24.84
N PHE A 435 -4.60 -1.54 24.27
CA PHE A 435 -5.01 -2.36 23.15
C PHE A 435 -6.18 -3.22 23.57
N ASN A 436 -6.92 -2.67 24.41
CA ASN A 436 -8.02 -3.12 25.13
C ASN A 436 -9.20 -2.55 24.41
N GLU A 437 -9.29 -2.82 23.12
CA GLU A 437 -10.60 -2.89 22.55
C GLU A 437 -11.36 -3.86 23.45
N LYS A 438 -12.25 -3.31 24.25
CA LYS A 438 -13.15 -4.09 25.07
C LYS A 438 -13.91 -5.02 24.15
N VAL A 439 -13.54 -6.28 24.16
CA VAL A 439 -14.19 -7.30 23.34
C VAL A 439 -15.58 -7.58 23.89
N MET A 440 -15.67 -7.70 25.21
CA MET A 440 -16.92 -7.95 25.94
C MET A 440 -16.71 -7.79 27.45
N THR A 441 -17.77 -7.81 28.20
CA THR A 441 -17.71 -7.96 29.66
C THR A 441 -17.41 -9.43 30.02
N CYS A 442 -16.47 -9.67 30.90
CA CYS A 442 -16.09 -11.02 31.33
C CYS A 442 -17.24 -11.75 32.06
N PRO A 443 -17.71 -12.89 31.56
CA PRO A 443 -18.78 -13.65 32.21
C PRO A 443 -18.40 -14.18 33.61
N GLY A 444 -17.10 -14.29 33.88
CA GLY A 444 -16.65 -14.87 35.16
C GLY A 444 -16.52 -13.87 36.31
N CYS A 445 -16.18 -12.58 36.00
CA CYS A 445 -15.92 -11.62 37.09
C CYS A 445 -16.44 -10.21 36.82
N GLY A 446 -17.15 -9.95 35.70
CA GLY A 446 -17.71 -8.67 35.37
C GLY A 446 -16.73 -7.59 34.87
N ASN A 447 -15.41 -7.85 34.89
CA ASN A 447 -14.40 -6.97 34.34
C ASN A 447 -14.35 -7.07 32.79
N ASP A 448 -13.55 -6.27 32.15
CA ASP A 448 -13.48 -6.24 30.68
C ASP A 448 -12.57 -7.37 30.14
N ILE A 449 -13.05 -8.10 29.13
CA ILE A 449 -12.22 -8.92 28.26
C ILE A 449 -11.55 -8.04 27.23
N ILE A 450 -10.28 -8.18 27.13
CA ILE A 450 -9.37 -7.30 26.44
C ILE A 450 -8.62 -8.05 25.34
N ALA A 451 -8.53 -7.45 24.15
CA ALA A 451 -7.71 -7.96 23.06
C ALA A 451 -6.25 -7.51 23.22
N GLY A 452 -5.41 -8.29 23.90
CA GLY A 452 -3.96 -8.07 23.98
C GLY A 452 -3.25 -8.32 22.64
N SER A 453 -1.92 -8.14 22.59
CA SER A 453 -1.13 -8.36 21.37
C SER A 453 -1.12 -9.82 20.91
N LYS A 454 -1.05 -10.78 21.82
CA LYS A 454 -0.96 -12.23 21.54
C LYS A 454 -2.13 -13.04 22.05
N ASN A 455 -2.93 -12.47 22.93
CA ASN A 455 -4.03 -13.16 23.62
C ASN A 455 -5.22 -12.23 23.86
N TYR A 456 -6.36 -12.83 24.13
CA TYR A 456 -7.51 -12.20 24.74
C TYR A 456 -7.48 -12.55 26.24
N PHE A 457 -7.71 -11.60 27.13
CA PHE A 457 -7.64 -11.84 28.56
C PHE A 457 -8.55 -10.90 29.37
N CYS A 458 -8.98 -11.35 30.51
CA CYS A 458 -9.76 -10.54 31.45
C CYS A 458 -8.84 -9.52 32.17
N SER A 459 -9.25 -8.25 32.27
CA SER A 459 -8.51 -7.24 33.04
C SER A 459 -8.41 -7.59 34.55
N GLY A 460 -9.32 -8.43 35.05
CA GLY A 460 -9.30 -8.98 36.39
C GLY A 460 -8.31 -10.15 36.61
N TYR A 461 -7.39 -10.43 35.67
CA TYR A 461 -6.47 -11.58 35.77
C TYR A 461 -5.58 -11.54 37.01
N LYS A 462 -5.18 -10.34 37.48
CA LYS A 462 -4.41 -10.18 38.73
C LYS A 462 -5.19 -10.59 39.98
N ALA A 463 -6.53 -10.53 39.92
CA ALA A 463 -7.44 -11.01 40.95
C ALA A 463 -7.82 -12.51 40.78
N GLY A 464 -7.13 -13.22 39.88
CA GLY A 464 -7.31 -14.67 39.69
C GLY A 464 -8.32 -15.06 38.60
N CYS A 465 -8.88 -14.14 37.82
CA CYS A 465 -9.77 -14.49 36.74
C CYS A 465 -9.04 -15.25 35.64
N LYS A 466 -9.57 -16.40 35.21
CA LYS A 466 -8.92 -17.31 34.26
C LYS A 466 -9.39 -17.16 32.83
N TYR A 467 -10.24 -16.21 32.53
CA TYR A 467 -10.69 -15.93 31.16
C TYR A 467 -9.53 -15.34 30.33
N SER A 468 -8.78 -16.24 29.69
CA SER A 468 -7.67 -15.89 28.80
C SER A 468 -7.50 -16.95 27.74
N MET A 469 -7.24 -16.55 26.48
CA MET A 469 -6.91 -17.45 25.39
C MET A 469 -5.94 -16.78 24.40
N MET A 470 -5.11 -17.57 23.74
CA MET A 470 -4.21 -17.09 22.70
C MET A 470 -4.99 -16.69 21.44
N LYS A 471 -4.57 -15.63 20.76
CA LYS A 471 -5.12 -15.23 19.45
C LYS A 471 -4.84 -16.26 18.35
N LYS A 472 -3.84 -17.10 18.55
CA LYS A 472 -3.45 -18.17 17.63
C LYS A 472 -3.26 -19.48 18.37
N PHE A 473 -3.93 -20.54 17.91
CA PHE A 473 -3.82 -21.88 18.45
C PHE A 473 -3.82 -22.90 17.30
N CYS A 474 -2.86 -23.81 17.24
CA CYS A 474 -2.68 -24.79 16.16
C CYS A 474 -2.75 -24.13 14.77
N GLU A 475 -2.02 -23.05 14.58
CA GLU A 475 -1.97 -22.18 13.37
C GLU A 475 -3.31 -21.53 12.98
N ALA A 476 -4.40 -21.77 13.68
CA ALA A 476 -5.67 -21.07 13.50
C ALA A 476 -5.70 -19.75 14.27
N GLU A 477 -6.20 -18.69 13.64
CA GLU A 477 -6.39 -17.38 14.27
C GLU A 477 -7.83 -17.22 14.76
N PHE A 478 -7.98 -16.59 15.93
CA PHE A 478 -9.25 -16.32 16.58
C PHE A 478 -9.51 -14.81 16.55
N ASN A 479 -10.68 -14.43 16.07
CA ASN A 479 -11.16 -13.05 16.07
C ASN A 479 -12.02 -12.75 17.31
N THR A 480 -12.49 -11.51 17.42
CA THR A 480 -13.30 -11.05 18.56
C THR A 480 -14.64 -11.77 18.68
N ASP A 481 -15.26 -12.18 17.57
CA ASP A 481 -16.55 -12.88 17.58
C ASP A 481 -16.40 -14.35 18.01
N ASP A 482 -15.29 -14.99 17.60
CA ASP A 482 -14.92 -16.30 18.13
C ASP A 482 -14.79 -16.28 19.66
N VAL A 483 -14.11 -15.24 20.18
CA VAL A 483 -13.91 -15.07 21.63
C VAL A 483 -15.21 -14.81 22.37
N LYS A 484 -16.07 -13.95 21.84
CA LYS A 484 -17.42 -13.72 22.41
C LYS A 484 -18.19 -15.02 22.51
N THR A 485 -18.22 -15.80 21.43
CA THR A 485 -18.91 -17.10 21.38
C THR A 485 -18.33 -18.09 22.40
N LEU A 486 -17.00 -18.23 22.42
CA LEU A 486 -16.33 -19.18 23.32
C LEU A 486 -16.47 -18.81 24.78
N PHE A 487 -16.28 -17.54 25.12
CA PHE A 487 -16.33 -17.09 26.53
C PHE A 487 -17.75 -17.05 27.09
N THR A 488 -18.78 -17.01 26.26
CA THR A 488 -20.19 -17.16 26.67
C THR A 488 -20.65 -18.63 26.72
N GLY A 489 -19.72 -19.59 26.53
CA GLY A 489 -20.00 -21.02 26.59
C GLY A 489 -20.43 -21.65 25.27
N GLY A 490 -20.39 -20.90 24.18
CA GLY A 490 -20.67 -21.40 22.83
C GLY A 490 -19.54 -22.30 22.28
N ILE A 491 -19.83 -22.96 21.16
CA ILE A 491 -18.93 -23.85 20.44
C ILE A 491 -18.68 -23.26 19.05
N ILE A 492 -17.42 -23.28 18.61
CA ILE A 492 -17.04 -22.86 17.25
C ILE A 492 -16.31 -23.98 16.51
N GLU A 493 -16.41 -24.01 15.18
CA GLU A 493 -15.61 -24.89 14.32
C GLU A 493 -14.41 -24.11 13.76
N LYS A 494 -13.20 -24.67 13.88
CA LYS A 494 -11.98 -24.10 13.31
C LYS A 494 -11.18 -25.16 12.55
N GLU A 495 -10.56 -24.75 11.43
CA GLU A 495 -9.55 -25.55 10.75
C GLU A 495 -8.22 -25.37 11.49
N LEU A 496 -7.77 -26.42 12.12
CA LEU A 496 -6.50 -26.49 12.84
C LEU A 496 -5.42 -27.13 11.96
N THR A 497 -4.16 -26.80 12.22
CA THR A 497 -3.01 -27.38 11.51
C THR A 497 -2.02 -27.96 12.51
N LYS A 498 -1.62 -29.22 12.33
CA LYS A 498 -0.59 -29.87 13.15
C LYS A 498 0.79 -29.34 12.74
N LYS A 499 1.49 -28.66 13.63
CA LYS A 499 2.76 -27.97 13.37
C LYS A 499 3.85 -28.90 12.80
N GLU A 500 3.89 -30.14 13.28
CA GLU A 500 4.93 -31.12 12.91
C GLU A 500 4.73 -31.72 11.52
N THR A 501 3.48 -31.87 11.06
CA THR A 501 3.15 -32.61 9.84
C THR A 501 2.46 -31.76 8.77
N GLY A 502 2.07 -30.52 9.10
CA GLY A 502 1.29 -29.64 8.22
C GLY A 502 -0.15 -30.15 7.95
N LYS A 503 -0.57 -31.24 8.60
CA LYS A 503 -1.89 -31.82 8.38
C LYS A 503 -2.97 -30.90 8.94
N LYS A 504 -3.97 -30.59 8.12
CA LYS A 504 -5.13 -29.77 8.49
C LYS A 504 -6.33 -30.66 8.85
N TRP A 505 -7.12 -30.20 9.85
CA TRP A 505 -8.38 -30.83 10.23
C TRP A 505 -9.35 -29.81 10.81
N LYS A 506 -10.65 -30.04 10.67
CA LYS A 506 -11.68 -29.24 11.33
C LYS A 506 -11.96 -29.77 12.72
N GLN A 507 -12.12 -28.89 13.68
CA GLN A 507 -12.33 -29.21 15.09
C GLN A 507 -13.35 -28.27 15.72
N LEU A 508 -14.29 -28.84 16.48
CA LEU A 508 -15.16 -28.08 17.37
C LEU A 508 -14.42 -27.76 18.66
N LEU A 509 -14.46 -26.50 19.05
CA LEU A 509 -13.76 -25.95 20.21
C LEU A 509 -14.75 -25.32 21.17
N LYS A 510 -14.53 -25.51 22.48
CA LYS A 510 -15.23 -24.86 23.57
C LYS A 510 -14.19 -24.30 24.56
N PHE A 511 -14.52 -23.22 25.24
CA PHE A 511 -13.67 -22.68 26.30
C PHE A 511 -14.11 -23.23 27.66
N ASP A 512 -13.16 -23.77 28.42
CA ASP A 512 -13.37 -24.15 29.82
C ASP A 512 -12.99 -22.97 30.72
N PRO A 513 -13.97 -22.31 31.39
CA PRO A 513 -13.71 -21.17 32.24
C PRO A 513 -13.03 -21.54 33.59
N ILE A 514 -13.09 -22.79 34.01
CA ILE A 514 -12.47 -23.25 35.26
C ILE A 514 -10.97 -23.46 35.04
N LEU A 515 -10.62 -24.13 33.95
CA LEU A 515 -9.23 -24.41 33.60
C LEU A 515 -8.57 -23.26 32.83
N GLY A 516 -9.36 -22.33 32.24
CA GLY A 516 -8.86 -21.21 31.44
C GLY A 516 -8.23 -21.66 30.13
N LYS A 517 -8.77 -22.69 29.48
CA LYS A 517 -8.20 -23.26 28.24
C LYS A 517 -9.27 -23.67 27.22
N LEU A 518 -8.84 -23.83 25.97
CA LEU A 518 -9.68 -24.42 24.91
C LEU A 518 -9.72 -25.94 25.05
N GLU A 519 -10.91 -26.48 24.88
CA GLU A 519 -11.17 -27.92 24.86
C GLU A 519 -11.68 -28.36 23.49
N PHE A 520 -11.28 -29.57 23.07
CA PHE A 520 -11.82 -30.21 21.88
C PHE A 520 -13.17 -30.85 22.23
N VAL A 521 -14.20 -30.37 21.55
CA VAL A 521 -15.52 -30.96 21.68
C VAL A 521 -15.62 -32.10 20.67
N LYS A 522 -15.98 -33.28 21.13
CA LYS A 522 -16.37 -34.39 20.25
C LYS A 522 -17.69 -34.01 19.58
N ALA A 523 -17.79 -34.26 18.27
CA ALA A 523 -19.07 -34.06 17.57
C ALA A 523 -20.14 -34.88 18.33
N THR A 524 -21.25 -34.20 18.66
CA THR A 524 -22.38 -34.89 19.30
C THR A 524 -22.94 -35.91 18.33
N GLU A 525 -23.02 -37.17 18.76
CA GLU A 525 -23.70 -38.21 17.97
C GLU A 525 -25.15 -37.79 17.75
N LYS A 526 -25.57 -37.82 16.50
CA LYS A 526 -26.96 -37.59 16.11
C LYS A 526 -27.60 -38.95 15.80
N GLU A 527 -28.71 -39.22 16.45
CA GLU A 527 -29.56 -40.34 16.07
C GLU A 527 -30.03 -40.18 14.64
N THR A 528 -29.99 -41.26 13.85
CA THR A 528 -30.41 -41.29 12.48
C THR A 528 -31.71 -42.08 12.32
N ASN A 529 -32.37 -41.97 11.18
CA ASN A 529 -33.54 -42.80 10.86
C ASN A 529 -33.17 -44.16 10.24
N TRP A 530 -31.88 -44.53 10.24
CA TRP A 530 -31.41 -45.78 9.67
C TRP A 530 -31.23 -46.86 10.70
N LEU A 531 -31.55 -48.09 10.29
CA LEU A 531 -31.41 -49.25 11.15
C LEU A 531 -30.13 -50.04 10.84
N CYS A 532 -29.51 -50.55 11.86
CA CYS A 532 -28.30 -51.35 11.75
C CYS A 532 -28.55 -52.61 10.88
N PRO A 533 -27.72 -52.91 9.88
CA PRO A 533 -27.90 -54.10 9.04
C PRO A 533 -27.69 -55.42 9.79
N GLU A 534 -27.02 -55.39 10.96
CA GLU A 534 -26.79 -56.58 11.76
C GLU A 534 -27.86 -56.81 12.84
N CYS A 535 -28.05 -55.82 13.73
CA CYS A 535 -28.91 -56.02 14.91
C CYS A 535 -30.25 -55.28 14.86
N LYS A 536 -30.49 -54.47 13.81
CA LYS A 536 -31.71 -53.67 13.61
C LYS A 536 -31.95 -52.53 14.61
N GLU A 537 -30.97 -52.21 15.47
CA GLU A 537 -31.05 -51.04 16.30
C GLU A 537 -30.77 -49.76 15.48
N THR A 538 -31.16 -48.60 16.02
CA THR A 538 -30.94 -47.31 15.43
C THR A 538 -29.44 -46.98 15.28
N LEU A 539 -29.06 -46.43 14.16
CA LEU A 539 -27.70 -45.98 13.87
C LEU A 539 -27.49 -44.52 14.29
N PHE A 540 -26.29 -44.23 14.74
CA PHE A 540 -25.87 -42.90 15.17
C PHE A 540 -24.79 -42.35 14.25
N ARG A 541 -24.91 -41.09 13.87
CA ARG A 541 -23.90 -40.38 13.05
C ARG A 541 -23.06 -39.49 13.91
N ASN A 542 -21.74 -39.68 13.86
CA ASN A 542 -20.74 -38.84 14.53
C ASN A 542 -19.75 -38.34 13.48
N GLY A 543 -19.98 -37.13 12.97
CA GLY A 543 -19.20 -36.57 11.87
C GLY A 543 -19.25 -37.44 10.60
N LYS A 544 -18.11 -38.02 10.23
CA LYS A 544 -17.96 -38.93 9.04
C LYS A 544 -18.10 -40.41 9.39
N VAL A 545 -18.60 -40.74 10.55
CA VAL A 545 -18.78 -42.12 11.00
C VAL A 545 -20.25 -42.37 11.32
N ILE A 546 -20.76 -43.51 10.87
CA ILE A 546 -22.04 -44.03 11.30
C ILE A 546 -21.78 -45.31 12.08
N SER A 547 -22.33 -45.42 13.28
CA SER A 547 -22.09 -46.54 14.21
C SER A 547 -23.38 -47.01 14.87
N CYS A 548 -23.36 -48.27 15.27
CA CYS A 548 -24.39 -48.90 16.09
C CYS A 548 -23.85 -49.12 17.50
N HIS A 549 -24.61 -48.76 18.54
CA HIS A 549 -24.21 -48.96 19.93
C HIS A 549 -24.45 -50.41 20.37
N GLY A 550 -25.41 -51.12 19.78
CA GLY A 550 -25.75 -52.48 20.18
C GLY A 550 -24.76 -53.55 19.76
N CYS A 551 -24.31 -53.51 18.48
CA CYS A 551 -23.44 -54.57 17.94
C CYS A 551 -22.05 -54.10 17.54
N GLY A 552 -21.76 -52.78 17.64
CA GLY A 552 -20.48 -52.21 17.28
C GLY A 552 -20.27 -52.05 15.75
N PHE A 553 -21.31 -52.24 14.91
CA PHE A 553 -21.26 -51.97 13.51
C PHE A 553 -20.82 -50.53 13.22
N LYS A 554 -19.90 -50.34 12.29
CA LYS A 554 -19.31 -49.01 12.00
C LYS A 554 -18.91 -48.89 10.54
N ILE A 555 -19.29 -47.78 9.91
CA ILE A 555 -18.83 -47.40 8.57
C ILE A 555 -18.38 -45.97 8.50
N TRP A 556 -17.55 -45.66 7.51
CA TRP A 556 -17.14 -44.30 7.18
C TRP A 556 -18.03 -43.75 6.07
N THR A 557 -18.47 -42.52 6.19
CA THR A 557 -19.26 -41.84 5.15
C THR A 557 -18.41 -41.28 4.01
N THR A 558 -17.08 -41.28 4.15
CA THR A 558 -16.15 -40.89 3.07
C THR A 558 -15.44 -42.12 2.53
N MET A 559 -15.59 -42.39 1.26
CA MET A 559 -14.95 -43.52 0.57
C MET A 559 -14.34 -43.09 -0.75
N ALA A 560 -13.05 -43.37 -0.97
CA ALA A 560 -12.31 -43.00 -2.20
C ALA A 560 -12.52 -41.53 -2.64
N GLU A 561 -12.33 -40.62 -1.71
CA GLU A 561 -12.50 -39.15 -1.85
C GLU A 561 -13.94 -38.66 -2.10
N HIS A 562 -14.94 -39.55 -2.16
CA HIS A 562 -16.37 -39.23 -2.25
C HIS A 562 -17.00 -39.25 -0.84
N ASP A 563 -17.71 -38.17 -0.47
CA ASP A 563 -18.53 -38.13 0.74
C ASP A 563 -19.96 -38.58 0.40
N LEU A 564 -20.39 -39.70 0.98
CA LEU A 564 -21.72 -40.28 0.73
C LEU A 564 -22.81 -39.29 1.17
N THR A 565 -23.73 -39.00 0.27
CA THR A 565 -24.91 -38.15 0.55
C THR A 565 -25.91 -38.90 1.42
N ASP A 566 -26.86 -38.19 2.04
CA ASP A 566 -27.89 -38.78 2.88
C ASP A 566 -28.82 -39.72 2.07
N ASP A 567 -29.03 -39.45 0.76
CA ASP A 567 -29.78 -40.31 -0.14
C ASP A 567 -29.04 -41.63 -0.44
N GLU A 568 -27.70 -41.54 -0.67
CA GLU A 568 -26.85 -42.71 -0.88
C GLU A 568 -26.73 -43.57 0.39
N LEU A 569 -26.67 -42.94 1.55
CA LEU A 569 -26.71 -43.63 2.83
C LEU A 569 -28.07 -44.27 3.10
N THR A 570 -29.15 -43.62 2.73
CA THR A 570 -30.50 -44.19 2.81
C THR A 570 -30.64 -45.39 1.90
N ASP A 571 -30.21 -45.32 0.65
CA ASP A 571 -30.15 -46.48 -0.25
C ASP A 571 -29.29 -47.62 0.32
N LEU A 572 -28.13 -47.27 0.87
CA LEU A 572 -27.21 -48.26 1.46
C LEU A 572 -27.83 -49.01 2.63
N PHE A 573 -28.51 -48.34 3.54
CA PHE A 573 -29.10 -48.96 4.72
C PHE A 573 -30.47 -49.57 4.49
N THR A 574 -31.23 -49.13 3.49
CA THR A 574 -32.56 -49.67 3.18
C THR A 574 -32.53 -50.77 2.11
N LYS A 575 -31.68 -50.59 1.07
CA LYS A 575 -31.58 -51.51 -0.09
C LYS A 575 -30.34 -52.41 -0.05
N GLY A 576 -29.45 -52.18 0.94
CA GLY A 576 -28.18 -52.91 1.06
C GLY A 576 -27.07 -52.42 0.11
N LYS A 577 -27.38 -51.51 -0.82
CA LYS A 577 -26.42 -50.93 -1.75
C LYS A 577 -26.88 -49.62 -2.36
N THR A 578 -25.92 -48.77 -2.73
CA THR A 578 -26.17 -47.49 -3.42
C THR A 578 -26.51 -47.68 -4.89
N HIS A 579 -26.99 -46.64 -5.54
CA HIS A 579 -26.90 -46.50 -7.00
C HIS A 579 -25.44 -46.41 -7.45
N THR A 580 -25.17 -46.42 -8.77
CA THR A 580 -23.79 -46.29 -9.29
C THR A 580 -23.29 -44.87 -9.12
N ILE A 581 -22.27 -44.69 -8.30
CA ILE A 581 -21.58 -43.44 -8.04
C ILE A 581 -20.42 -43.30 -9.01
N LYS A 582 -20.22 -42.12 -9.61
CA LYS A 582 -19.36 -41.94 -10.79
C LYS A 582 -18.10 -41.12 -10.54
N ASP A 583 -17.86 -40.65 -9.32
CA ASP A 583 -16.83 -39.69 -8.95
C ASP A 583 -15.86 -40.20 -7.86
N PHE A 584 -15.78 -41.51 -7.67
CA PHE A 584 -14.76 -42.09 -6.80
C PHE A 584 -13.36 -41.85 -7.37
N VAL A 585 -12.42 -41.48 -6.52
CA VAL A 585 -11.02 -41.25 -6.90
C VAL A 585 -10.13 -42.30 -6.24
N SER A 586 -9.42 -43.08 -7.05
CA SER A 586 -8.50 -44.11 -6.57
C SER A 586 -7.25 -43.50 -5.92
N LYS A 587 -6.47 -44.28 -5.16
CA LYS A 587 -5.15 -43.86 -4.63
C LYS A 587 -4.16 -43.43 -5.73
N LYS A 588 -4.38 -43.87 -7.00
CA LYS A 588 -3.59 -43.45 -8.16
C LYS A 588 -4.18 -42.21 -8.87
N LYS A 589 -5.12 -41.52 -8.23
CA LYS A 589 -5.80 -40.31 -8.77
C LYS A 589 -6.59 -40.56 -10.06
N THR A 590 -7.09 -41.77 -10.27
CA THR A 590 -7.94 -42.13 -11.39
C THR A 590 -9.39 -42.17 -10.92
N VAL A 591 -10.29 -41.55 -11.68
CA VAL A 591 -11.75 -41.62 -11.42
C VAL A 591 -12.28 -42.97 -11.82
N PHE A 592 -13.14 -43.57 -10.97
CA PHE A 592 -13.80 -44.85 -11.28
C PHE A 592 -15.26 -44.84 -10.81
N TYR A 593 -16.03 -45.80 -11.35
CA TYR A 593 -17.45 -45.93 -11.07
C TYR A 593 -17.70 -47.23 -10.31
N ALA A 594 -18.50 -47.17 -9.26
CA ALA A 594 -18.88 -48.34 -8.50
C ALA A 594 -20.20 -48.08 -7.72
N LYS A 595 -20.81 -49.12 -7.22
CA LYS A 595 -21.79 -49.03 -6.11
C LYS A 595 -21.09 -49.35 -4.80
N ILE A 596 -21.55 -48.79 -3.72
CA ILE A 596 -21.17 -49.25 -2.39
C ILE A 596 -22.25 -50.25 -1.93
N LYS A 597 -21.83 -51.39 -1.41
CA LYS A 597 -22.72 -52.37 -0.79
C LYS A 597 -22.27 -52.74 0.62
N ILE A 598 -23.21 -53.14 1.45
CA ILE A 598 -22.94 -53.76 2.73
C ILE A 598 -22.67 -55.25 2.51
N ASP A 599 -21.50 -55.71 2.96
CA ASP A 599 -21.06 -57.10 2.78
C ASP A 599 -20.23 -57.54 3.99
N ASN A 600 -19.93 -58.82 4.07
CA ASN A 600 -19.02 -59.36 5.07
C ASN A 600 -17.59 -58.99 4.68
N VAL A 601 -16.92 -58.26 5.55
CA VAL A 601 -15.54 -57.77 5.34
C VAL A 601 -14.67 -58.33 6.45
N GLN A 602 -13.55 -58.94 6.09
CA GLN A 602 -12.58 -59.43 7.03
C GLN A 602 -11.71 -58.30 7.54
N ASP A 603 -11.66 -58.10 8.86
CA ASP A 603 -10.77 -57.16 9.50
C ASP A 603 -9.31 -57.62 9.36
N LYS A 604 -8.44 -56.74 8.86
CA LYS A 604 -7.05 -57.10 8.51
C LYS A 604 -6.15 -57.27 9.74
N GLU A 605 -6.54 -56.72 10.88
CA GLU A 605 -5.73 -56.79 12.11
C GLU A 605 -6.18 -57.94 13.01
N THR A 606 -7.51 -58.19 13.11
CA THR A 606 -8.08 -59.18 14.02
C THR A 606 -8.46 -60.46 13.32
N GLY A 607 -8.60 -60.48 12.01
CA GLY A 607 -9.08 -61.64 11.23
C GLY A 607 -10.58 -61.90 11.33
N GLU A 608 -11.32 -61.15 12.15
CA GLU A 608 -12.76 -61.29 12.33
C GLU A 608 -13.56 -60.89 11.10
N ILE A 609 -14.61 -61.60 10.77
CA ILE A 609 -15.54 -61.24 9.70
C ILE A 609 -16.68 -60.42 10.30
N LYS A 610 -16.78 -59.15 9.86
CA LYS A 610 -17.83 -58.20 10.29
C LYS A 610 -18.49 -57.57 9.09
N LYS A 611 -19.75 -57.12 9.25
CA LYS A 611 -20.38 -56.31 8.18
C LYS A 611 -19.67 -54.96 8.02
N GLY A 612 -19.39 -54.61 6.78
CA GLY A 612 -18.75 -53.38 6.40
C GLY A 612 -19.15 -52.95 5.01
N THR A 613 -18.52 -51.92 4.48
CA THR A 613 -18.80 -51.42 3.13
C THR A 613 -17.73 -51.89 2.13
N THR A 614 -18.16 -52.33 0.95
CA THR A 614 -17.28 -52.73 -0.15
C THR A 614 -17.75 -52.10 -1.48
N PHE A 615 -16.84 -52.05 -2.47
CA PHE A 615 -17.17 -51.62 -3.84
C PHE A 615 -17.72 -52.77 -4.65
N GLU A 616 -18.88 -52.56 -5.32
CA GLU A 616 -19.41 -53.43 -6.37
C GLU A 616 -19.17 -52.77 -7.73
N PHE A 617 -18.23 -53.32 -8.49
CA PHE A 617 -17.89 -52.79 -9.83
C PHE A 617 -18.86 -53.28 -10.90
N PRO A 618 -19.19 -52.46 -11.92
CA PRO A 618 -19.96 -52.96 -13.06
C PRO A 618 -19.21 -54.07 -13.78
N PRO A 619 -19.92 -55.03 -14.41
CA PRO A 619 -19.27 -56.07 -15.18
C PRO A 619 -18.39 -55.47 -16.27
N ARG A 620 -17.18 -55.99 -16.40
CA ARG A 620 -16.27 -55.58 -17.49
C ARG A 620 -16.93 -55.97 -18.82
N LYS A 621 -17.21 -54.99 -19.69
CA LYS A 621 -17.59 -55.22 -21.07
C LYS A 621 -16.43 -55.75 -21.86
#